data_f85d0475c2a6fb924a7c4cefcf82489b
#
_entry.id   f85d0475c2a6fb924a7c4cefcf82489b
#
_cell.length_a   1.000
_cell.length_b   1.000
_cell.length_c   1.000
_cell.angle_alpha   90.00
_cell.angle_beta   90.00
_cell.angle_gamma   90.00
#
_symmetry.space_group_name_H-M   'P 1'
#
loop_
_entity.id
_entity.type
_entity.pdbx_description
1 polymer ?
#
loop_
_entity_poly.entity_id
_entity_poly.type
_entity_poly.pdbx_seq_one_letter_code
_entity_poly.pdbx_strand_id
1 'polypeptide(L)'
;RFSIHDGPGIRTIVFFKGCFMRCAWCCNPESQRREIETLIEKDKEKIVGYDVTVSDIMPEILSDMTYYRRSGGGVTLSGGEVLCQADFARELLRECKNEGLHTAIESAASSPFSEIEKLLPFLDLYLMDIKHMNSEKHKEYTGRPNELILENAKKIAHSGVDMTVRVPVIPTFNDTPEEIEAISKFARSLDGV
;
A
#
# COMPACT_ATOMS: atom_id res chain seq x y z
N ARG A 1 0.64 13.84 -5.12
CA ARG A 1 0.64 13.68 -6.59
C ARG A 1 -0.62 12.94 -6.99
N PHE A 2 -1.22 13.31 -8.12
CA PHE A 2 -2.41 12.65 -8.64
C PHE A 2 -2.11 11.24 -9.16
N SER A 3 -3.00 10.30 -8.82
CA SER A 3 -3.06 8.97 -9.43
C SER A 3 -4.48 8.65 -9.84
N ILE A 4 -4.61 7.79 -10.86
CA ILE A 4 -5.86 7.21 -11.34
C ILE A 4 -5.83 5.68 -11.31
N HIS A 5 -4.76 5.08 -10.75
CA HIS A 5 -4.53 3.64 -10.72
C HIS A 5 -4.52 3.06 -9.30
N ASP A 6 -4.59 3.90 -8.27
CA ASP A 6 -4.43 3.49 -6.88
C ASP A 6 -5.76 3.58 -6.11
N GLY A 7 -6.83 3.13 -6.75
CA GLY A 7 -8.21 3.13 -6.27
C GLY A 7 -9.14 3.91 -7.18
N PRO A 8 -10.42 4.08 -6.80
CA PRO A 8 -11.41 4.78 -7.62
C PRO A 8 -11.10 6.27 -7.76
N GLY A 9 -11.39 6.82 -8.93
CA GLY A 9 -11.31 8.24 -9.22
C GLY A 9 -9.91 8.83 -9.21
N ILE A 10 -9.82 10.16 -9.08
CA ILE A 10 -8.56 10.89 -8.94
C ILE A 10 -8.16 10.88 -7.47
N ARG A 11 -6.90 10.52 -7.20
CA ARG A 11 -6.42 10.33 -5.82
C ARG A 11 -5.12 11.07 -5.55
N THR A 12 -5.01 11.58 -4.35
CA THR A 12 -3.72 12.00 -3.82
C THR A 12 -3.04 10.83 -3.14
N ILE A 13 -1.79 10.56 -3.53
CA ILE A 13 -0.98 9.49 -2.93
C ILE A 13 -0.04 10.09 -1.91
N VAL A 14 -0.10 9.57 -0.68
CA VAL A 14 0.87 9.87 0.39
C VAL A 14 1.86 8.72 0.46
N PHE A 15 3.12 9.00 0.15
CA PHE A 15 4.20 8.00 0.16
C PHE A 15 4.88 7.94 1.52
N PHE A 16 4.86 6.77 2.13
CA PHE A 16 5.53 6.46 3.40
C PHE A 16 6.94 5.95 3.17
N LYS A 17 7.86 6.26 4.07
CA LYS A 17 9.19 5.64 4.13
C LYS A 17 9.20 4.48 5.12
N GLY A 18 10.01 3.48 4.81
CA GLY A 18 10.11 2.20 5.51
C GLY A 18 9.38 1.09 4.78
N CYS A 19 10.04 -0.04 4.60
CA CYS A 19 9.46 -1.26 4.04
C CYS A 19 10.07 -2.48 4.69
N PHE A 20 9.26 -3.49 5.01
CA PHE A 20 9.74 -4.78 5.53
C PHE A 20 10.36 -5.66 4.44
N MET A 21 10.03 -5.38 3.18
CA MET A 21 10.50 -6.15 2.02
C MET A 21 11.65 -5.45 1.29
N ARG A 22 12.32 -6.23 0.44
CA ARG A 22 13.44 -5.82 -0.43
C ARG A 22 13.23 -6.41 -1.81
N CYS A 23 12.05 -6.11 -2.41
CA CYS A 23 11.69 -6.65 -3.72
C CYS A 23 12.74 -6.30 -4.77
N ALA A 24 13.18 -7.30 -5.54
CA ALA A 24 14.19 -7.11 -6.58
C ALA A 24 13.78 -6.13 -7.68
N TRP A 25 12.47 -5.93 -7.87
CA TRP A 25 11.88 -5.00 -8.85
C TRP A 25 11.31 -3.73 -8.21
N CYS A 26 11.73 -3.36 -7.01
CA CYS A 26 11.15 -2.23 -6.30
C CYS A 26 11.19 -0.94 -7.15
N CYS A 27 10.02 -0.36 -7.40
CA CYS A 27 9.90 0.89 -8.16
C CYS A 27 10.17 2.14 -7.32
N ASN A 28 10.15 2.00 -5.98
CA ASN A 28 10.40 3.10 -5.03
C ASN A 28 11.50 2.71 -4.03
N PRO A 29 12.72 2.39 -4.49
CA PRO A 29 13.80 1.93 -3.61
C PRO A 29 14.20 2.96 -2.54
N GLU A 30 13.99 4.24 -2.82
CA GLU A 30 14.19 5.35 -1.89
C GLU A 30 13.22 5.33 -0.69
N SER A 31 12.13 4.59 -0.77
CA SER A 31 11.18 4.42 0.32
C SER A 31 11.45 3.20 1.19
N GLN A 32 12.45 2.38 0.88
CA GLN A 32 12.74 1.15 1.64
C GLN A 32 13.26 1.41 3.04
N ARG A 33 14.13 2.43 3.22
CA ARG A 33 14.60 2.86 4.52
C ARG A 33 13.65 3.86 5.14
N ARG A 34 13.52 3.82 6.46
CA ARG A 34 12.65 4.75 7.19
C ARG A 34 13.28 6.12 7.35
N GLU A 35 14.59 6.16 7.45
CA GLU A 35 15.37 7.37 7.70
C GLU A 35 15.30 8.32 6.50
N ILE A 36 15.46 9.62 6.77
CA ILE A 36 15.68 10.63 5.73
C ILE A 36 17.06 10.35 5.10
N GLU A 37 17.11 10.31 3.78
CA GLU A 37 18.33 9.98 3.05
C GLU A 37 18.71 11.11 2.11
N THR A 38 20.02 11.29 1.91
CA THR A 38 20.56 12.13 0.84
C THR A 38 21.02 11.23 -0.30
N LEU A 39 20.38 11.36 -1.45
CA LEU A 39 20.76 10.65 -2.68
C LEU A 39 21.50 11.60 -3.62
N ILE A 40 22.38 11.05 -4.44
CA ILE A 40 23.02 11.81 -5.51
C ILE A 40 22.31 11.48 -6.83
N GLU A 41 21.65 12.49 -7.40
CA GLU A 41 20.98 12.38 -8.69
C GLU A 41 21.56 13.41 -9.67
N LYS A 42 22.20 12.95 -10.74
CA LYS A 42 22.85 13.83 -11.74
C LYS A 42 23.81 14.85 -11.10
N ASP A 43 24.71 14.35 -10.23
CA ASP A 43 25.72 15.13 -9.50
C ASP A 43 25.14 16.20 -8.52
N LYS A 44 23.86 16.08 -8.17
CA LYS A 44 23.21 16.95 -7.17
C LYS A 44 22.71 16.13 -5.99
N GLU A 45 22.88 16.68 -4.82
CA GLU A 45 22.28 16.12 -3.62
C GLU A 45 20.76 16.35 -3.65
N LYS A 46 20.03 15.28 -3.35
CA LYS A 46 18.56 15.28 -3.22
C LYS A 46 18.21 14.64 -1.88
N ILE A 47 17.59 15.41 -1.02
CA ILE A 47 17.02 14.88 0.23
C ILE A 47 15.75 14.12 -0.10
N VAL A 48 15.65 12.88 0.39
CA VAL A 48 14.49 12.01 0.22
C VAL A 48 13.87 11.68 1.56
N GLY A 49 12.64 12.08 1.70
CA GLY A 49 11.86 11.99 2.93
C GLY A 49 12.01 13.24 3.82
N TYR A 50 11.02 13.42 4.66
CA TYR A 50 10.96 14.46 5.68
C TYR A 50 9.96 14.05 6.76
N ASP A 51 10.16 14.50 7.97
CA ASP A 51 9.22 14.26 9.07
C ASP A 51 8.09 15.28 9.01
N VAL A 52 6.87 14.79 9.16
CA VAL A 52 5.65 15.60 9.15
C VAL A 52 4.64 15.12 10.18
N THR A 53 3.79 16.03 10.59
CA THR A 53 2.58 15.72 11.34
C THR A 53 1.37 15.57 10.40
N VAL A 54 0.28 15.01 10.89
CA VAL A 54 -0.98 14.94 10.13
C VAL A 54 -1.46 16.35 9.74
N SER A 55 -1.33 17.32 10.66
CA SER A 55 -1.71 18.72 10.39
C SER A 55 -0.90 19.40 9.28
N ASP A 56 0.33 18.93 9.03
CA ASP A 56 1.15 19.47 7.94
C ASP A 56 0.70 18.93 6.57
N ILE A 57 0.19 17.69 6.52
CA ILE A 57 -0.22 17.04 5.27
C ILE A 57 -1.66 17.37 4.87
N MET A 58 -2.57 17.50 5.83
CA MET A 58 -4.00 17.67 5.55
C MET A 58 -4.33 18.87 4.64
N PRO A 59 -3.68 20.06 4.77
CA PRO A 59 -3.94 21.16 3.84
C PRO A 59 -3.66 20.83 2.37
N GLU A 60 -2.58 20.07 2.10
CA GLU A 60 -2.25 19.62 0.74
C GLU A 60 -3.29 18.62 0.22
N ILE A 61 -3.70 17.66 1.05
CA ILE A 61 -4.77 16.71 0.70
C ILE A 61 -6.07 17.45 0.38
N LEU A 62 -6.48 18.38 1.22
CA LEU A 62 -7.73 19.11 1.07
C LEU A 62 -7.74 20.07 -0.13
N SER A 63 -6.58 20.49 -0.60
CA SER A 63 -6.47 21.32 -1.80
C SER A 63 -7.04 20.64 -3.06
N ASP A 64 -7.07 19.31 -3.06
CA ASP A 64 -7.55 18.46 -4.16
C ASP A 64 -9.02 18.05 -4.03
N MET A 65 -9.75 18.54 -3.02
CA MET A 65 -11.14 18.19 -2.72
C MET A 65 -12.09 18.27 -3.93
N THR A 66 -11.89 19.28 -4.81
CA THR A 66 -12.71 19.45 -6.01
C THR A 66 -12.58 18.26 -6.97
N TYR A 67 -11.38 17.72 -7.09
CA TYR A 67 -11.13 16.55 -7.95
C TYR A 67 -11.73 15.28 -7.33
N TYR A 68 -11.61 15.10 -6.01
CA TYR A 68 -12.21 13.95 -5.33
C TYR A 68 -13.72 13.92 -5.50
N ARG A 69 -14.40 15.02 -5.24
CA ARG A 69 -15.86 15.13 -5.37
C ARG A 69 -16.36 14.86 -6.79
N ARG A 70 -15.62 15.27 -7.81
CA ARG A 70 -15.99 15.08 -9.22
C ARG A 70 -15.74 13.68 -9.74
N SER A 71 -14.75 13.00 -9.21
CA SER A 71 -14.31 11.70 -9.72
C SER A 71 -14.70 10.50 -8.85
N GLY A 72 -15.22 10.73 -7.65
CA GLY A 72 -15.38 9.69 -6.64
C GLY A 72 -14.04 9.22 -6.06
N GLY A 73 -13.01 10.08 -6.13
CA GLY A 73 -11.67 9.79 -5.67
C GLY A 73 -11.44 10.08 -4.19
N GLY A 74 -10.18 10.22 -3.79
CA GLY A 74 -9.81 10.46 -2.40
C GLY A 74 -8.32 10.33 -2.13
N VAL A 75 -7.95 9.68 -1.05
CA VAL A 75 -6.56 9.53 -0.61
C VAL A 75 -6.16 8.06 -0.60
N THR A 76 -4.93 7.77 -1.05
CA THR A 76 -4.31 6.46 -0.91
C THR A 76 -2.98 6.61 -0.20
N LEU A 77 -2.77 5.83 0.86
CA LEU A 77 -1.46 5.71 1.50
C LEU A 77 -0.70 4.56 0.84
N SER A 78 0.53 4.83 0.43
CA SER A 78 1.40 3.90 -0.31
C SER A 78 2.87 4.19 0.02
N GLY A 79 3.82 3.88 -0.86
CA GLY A 79 5.24 4.21 -0.75
C GLY A 79 6.11 2.99 -0.54
N GLY A 80 6.72 2.84 0.63
CA GLY A 80 7.38 1.61 1.06
C GLY A 80 6.35 0.59 1.53
N GLU A 81 6.10 0.56 2.83
CA GLU A 81 5.03 -0.23 3.44
C GLU A 81 4.35 0.63 4.52
N VAL A 82 3.07 0.93 4.32
CA VAL A 82 2.27 1.80 5.21
C VAL A 82 2.29 1.29 6.65
N LEU A 83 2.26 -0.04 6.82
CA LEU A 83 2.24 -0.70 8.13
C LEU A 83 3.56 -0.54 8.93
N CYS A 84 4.63 -0.05 8.31
CA CYS A 84 5.84 0.36 9.05
C CYS A 84 5.59 1.56 9.96
N GLN A 85 4.51 2.32 9.72
CA GLN A 85 4.12 3.51 10.46
C GLN A 85 2.60 3.50 10.72
N ALA A 86 2.08 2.36 11.19
CA ALA A 86 0.64 2.10 11.31
C ALA A 86 -0.09 3.13 12.20
N ASP A 87 0.52 3.61 13.28
CA ASP A 87 -0.12 4.60 14.15
C ASP A 87 -0.29 5.95 13.45
N PHE A 88 0.73 6.41 12.70
CA PHE A 88 0.62 7.63 11.89
C PHE A 88 -0.39 7.45 10.75
N ALA A 89 -0.38 6.30 10.08
CA ALA A 89 -1.33 5.98 9.02
C ALA A 89 -2.78 6.00 9.55
N ARG A 90 -3.02 5.42 10.75
CA ARG A 90 -4.32 5.46 11.41
C ARG A 90 -4.81 6.90 11.65
N GLU A 91 -3.96 7.75 12.23
CA GLU A 91 -4.33 9.13 12.49
C GLU A 91 -4.66 9.89 11.21
N LEU A 92 -3.84 9.72 10.17
CA LEU A 92 -4.06 10.38 8.87
C LEU A 92 -5.35 9.90 8.20
N LEU A 93 -5.59 8.58 8.18
CA LEU A 93 -6.83 8.02 7.64
C LEU A 93 -8.06 8.51 8.42
N ARG A 94 -7.98 8.58 9.75
CA ARG A 94 -9.06 9.10 10.59
C ARG A 94 -9.41 10.54 10.22
N GLU A 95 -8.41 11.41 10.07
CA GLU A 95 -8.65 12.80 9.69
C GLU A 95 -9.22 12.90 8.26
N CYS A 96 -8.74 12.08 7.32
CA CYS A 96 -9.33 12.00 5.98
C CYS A 96 -10.80 11.57 6.03
N LYS A 97 -11.17 10.60 6.88
CA LYS A 97 -12.56 10.18 7.06
C LYS A 97 -13.42 11.27 7.69
N ASN A 98 -12.89 12.03 8.66
CA ASN A 98 -13.58 13.17 9.27
C ASN A 98 -13.93 14.26 8.23
N GLU A 99 -13.09 14.42 7.20
CA GLU A 99 -13.33 15.35 6.06
C GLU A 99 -14.21 14.72 4.96
N GLY A 100 -14.72 13.51 5.17
CA GLY A 100 -15.59 12.80 4.23
C GLY A 100 -14.88 12.27 2.99
N LEU A 101 -13.58 12.05 3.05
CA LEU A 101 -12.79 11.51 1.95
C LEU A 101 -12.90 9.99 1.87
N HIS A 102 -12.89 9.47 0.65
CA HIS A 102 -12.67 8.05 0.40
C HIS A 102 -11.20 7.71 0.64
N THR A 103 -10.95 6.68 1.46
CA THR A 103 -9.62 6.31 1.93
C THR A 103 -9.21 4.93 1.41
N ALA A 104 -7.96 4.80 1.01
CA ALA A 104 -7.38 3.52 0.62
C ALA A 104 -5.95 3.37 1.13
N ILE A 105 -5.49 2.13 1.26
CA ILE A 105 -4.07 1.82 1.41
C ILE A 105 -3.62 0.82 0.37
N GLU A 106 -2.36 0.92 -0.03
CA GLU A 106 -1.65 -0.08 -0.81
C GLU A 106 -0.60 -0.74 0.08
N SER A 107 -0.75 -2.04 0.32
CA SER A 107 0.11 -2.77 1.24
C SER A 107 0.16 -4.26 0.89
N ALA A 108 1.31 -4.88 1.14
CA ALA A 108 1.45 -6.33 1.07
C ALA A 108 1.00 -7.04 2.35
N ALA A 109 0.54 -6.31 3.36
CA ALA A 109 0.10 -6.87 4.65
C ALA A 109 1.17 -7.74 5.36
N SER A 110 2.46 -7.47 5.15
CA SER A 110 3.57 -8.21 5.77
C SER A 110 3.89 -7.70 7.19
N SER A 111 2.88 -7.64 8.06
CA SER A 111 2.95 -7.14 9.44
C SER A 111 1.99 -7.92 10.34
N PRO A 112 2.17 -7.93 11.67
CA PRO A 112 1.16 -8.49 12.57
C PRO A 112 -0.23 -7.91 12.28
N PHE A 113 -1.27 -8.76 12.33
CA PHE A 113 -2.64 -8.32 12.01
C PHE A 113 -3.13 -7.17 12.91
N SER A 114 -2.65 -7.11 14.15
CA SER A 114 -2.94 -6.01 15.07
C SER A 114 -2.58 -4.62 14.54
N GLU A 115 -1.59 -4.52 13.66
CA GLU A 115 -1.24 -3.25 13.01
C GLU A 115 -2.22 -2.91 11.89
N ILE A 116 -2.70 -3.91 11.17
CA ILE A 116 -3.72 -3.77 10.12
C ILE A 116 -5.06 -3.38 10.76
N GLU A 117 -5.45 -4.08 11.82
CA GLU A 117 -6.70 -3.88 12.54
C GLU A 117 -6.90 -2.44 13.02
N LYS A 118 -5.80 -1.72 13.35
CA LYS A 118 -5.86 -0.30 13.72
C LYS A 118 -6.38 0.60 12.59
N LEU A 119 -6.18 0.20 11.33
CA LEU A 119 -6.51 0.99 10.15
C LEU A 119 -7.90 0.68 9.61
N LEU A 120 -8.38 -0.57 9.77
CA LEU A 120 -9.63 -1.04 9.17
C LEU A 120 -10.85 -0.12 9.40
N PRO A 121 -11.07 0.47 10.61
CA PRO A 121 -12.21 1.35 10.84
C PRO A 121 -12.21 2.64 10.00
N PHE A 122 -11.08 2.98 9.42
CA PHE A 122 -10.87 4.22 8.67
C PHE A 122 -10.58 3.96 7.19
N LEU A 123 -10.79 2.71 6.71
CA LEU A 123 -10.55 2.31 5.32
C LEU A 123 -11.85 2.04 4.58
N ASP A 124 -11.92 2.54 3.35
CA ASP A 124 -12.91 2.13 2.37
C ASP A 124 -12.38 1.03 1.44
N LEU A 125 -11.07 1.07 1.13
CA LEU A 125 -10.47 0.12 0.19
C LEU A 125 -9.07 -0.31 0.65
N TYR A 126 -8.81 -1.61 0.58
CA TYR A 126 -7.49 -2.21 0.72
C TYR A 126 -6.98 -2.71 -0.64
N LEU A 127 -5.91 -2.11 -1.16
CA LEU A 127 -5.21 -2.59 -2.35
C LEU A 127 -4.14 -3.59 -1.88
N MET A 128 -4.47 -4.88 -2.02
CA MET A 128 -3.68 -5.98 -1.48
C MET A 128 -2.71 -6.53 -2.50
N ASP A 129 -1.42 -6.38 -2.25
CA ASP A 129 -0.38 -6.91 -3.11
C ASP A 129 -0.08 -8.39 -2.83
N ILE A 130 -0.40 -9.28 -3.75
CA ILE A 130 0.01 -10.69 -3.74
C ILE A 130 1.03 -10.91 -4.86
N LYS A 131 2.23 -11.30 -4.47
CA LYS A 131 3.37 -11.32 -5.40
C LYS A 131 3.72 -12.73 -5.89
N HIS A 132 3.53 -13.77 -5.07
CA HIS A 132 3.75 -15.17 -5.40
C HIS A 132 3.08 -16.09 -4.38
N MET A 133 2.58 -17.26 -4.82
CA MET A 133 2.00 -18.27 -3.91
C MET A 133 3.04 -19.19 -3.29
N ASN A 134 4.17 -19.43 -3.96
CA ASN A 134 5.27 -20.20 -3.39
C ASN A 134 6.10 -19.35 -2.44
N SER A 135 6.17 -19.74 -1.16
CA SER A 135 6.81 -18.98 -0.09
C SER A 135 8.32 -18.82 -0.25
N GLU A 136 9.00 -19.86 -0.70
CA GLU A 136 10.46 -19.83 -0.89
C GLU A 136 10.83 -18.85 -2.02
N LYS A 137 10.11 -18.90 -3.16
CA LYS A 137 10.29 -17.93 -4.24
C LYS A 137 9.94 -16.51 -3.79
N HIS A 138 8.84 -16.35 -3.06
CA HIS A 138 8.47 -15.05 -2.51
C HIS A 138 9.59 -14.48 -1.64
N LYS A 139 10.14 -15.32 -0.73
CA LYS A 139 11.24 -14.93 0.16
C LYS A 139 12.53 -14.61 -0.60
N GLU A 140 12.88 -15.40 -1.61
CA GLU A 140 14.07 -15.20 -2.43
C GLU A 140 14.08 -13.80 -3.09
N TYR A 141 12.94 -13.37 -3.64
CA TYR A 141 12.86 -12.14 -4.42
C TYR A 141 12.39 -10.92 -3.64
N THR A 142 11.77 -11.11 -2.47
CA THR A 142 11.25 -10.00 -1.65
C THR A 142 11.90 -9.88 -0.27
N GLY A 143 12.70 -10.88 0.13
CA GLY A 143 13.30 -10.96 1.46
C GLY A 143 12.35 -11.45 2.57
N ARG A 144 11.08 -11.77 2.26
CA ARG A 144 10.06 -12.22 3.23
C ARG A 144 9.26 -13.42 2.71
N PRO A 145 8.94 -14.38 3.57
CA PRO A 145 7.97 -15.43 3.24
C PRO A 145 6.56 -14.84 3.12
N ASN A 146 5.61 -15.57 2.49
CA ASN A 146 4.27 -15.05 2.21
C ASN A 146 3.15 -15.58 3.12
N GLU A 147 3.42 -16.49 4.05
CA GLU A 147 2.40 -17.13 4.89
C GLU A 147 1.57 -16.09 5.65
N LEU A 148 2.26 -15.16 6.32
CA LEU A 148 1.61 -14.08 7.06
C LEU A 148 0.77 -13.18 6.14
N ILE A 149 1.27 -12.91 4.93
CA ILE A 149 0.59 -12.10 3.91
C ILE A 149 -0.74 -12.76 3.51
N LEU A 150 -0.70 -14.06 3.18
CA LEU A 150 -1.88 -14.82 2.77
C LEU A 150 -2.88 -15.01 3.92
N GLU A 151 -2.40 -15.18 5.15
CA GLU A 151 -3.25 -15.22 6.35
C GLU A 151 -3.95 -13.88 6.57
N ASN A 152 -3.20 -12.78 6.49
CA ASN A 152 -3.74 -11.43 6.65
C ASN A 152 -4.75 -11.08 5.54
N ALA A 153 -4.49 -11.49 4.30
CA ALA A 153 -5.44 -11.30 3.21
C ALA A 153 -6.82 -11.90 3.52
N LYS A 154 -6.85 -13.12 4.09
CA LYS A 154 -8.11 -13.75 4.52
C LYS A 154 -8.81 -12.96 5.64
N LYS A 155 -8.04 -12.46 6.61
CA LYS A 155 -8.61 -11.67 7.73
C LYS A 155 -9.14 -10.33 7.26
N ILE A 156 -8.44 -9.66 6.32
CA ILE A 156 -8.89 -8.39 5.73
C ILE A 156 -10.19 -8.63 4.95
N ALA A 157 -10.26 -9.67 4.12
CA ALA A 157 -11.47 -10.03 3.38
C ALA A 157 -12.70 -10.23 4.29
N HIS A 158 -12.52 -10.76 5.50
CA HIS A 158 -13.60 -10.92 6.48
C HIS A 158 -13.92 -9.65 7.31
N SER A 159 -13.14 -8.58 7.15
CA SER A 159 -13.33 -7.36 7.94
C SER A 159 -14.48 -6.46 7.47
N GLY A 160 -14.98 -6.68 6.25
CA GLY A 160 -15.98 -5.84 5.61
C GLY A 160 -15.42 -4.61 4.90
N VAL A 161 -14.09 -4.43 4.84
CA VAL A 161 -13.44 -3.41 4.00
C VAL A 161 -13.35 -3.95 2.57
N ASP A 162 -13.70 -3.13 1.58
CA ASP A 162 -13.53 -3.51 0.17
C ASP A 162 -12.07 -3.83 -0.10
N MET A 163 -11.82 -4.93 -0.83
CA MET A 163 -10.46 -5.33 -1.14
C MET A 163 -10.28 -5.58 -2.64
N THR A 164 -9.17 -5.10 -3.18
CA THR A 164 -8.72 -5.42 -4.53
C THR A 164 -7.35 -6.10 -4.46
N VAL A 165 -7.27 -7.33 -4.95
CA VAL A 165 -5.99 -8.02 -5.10
C VAL A 165 -5.24 -7.49 -6.30
N ARG A 166 -4.01 -7.05 -6.09
CA ARG A 166 -3.07 -6.56 -7.11
C ARG A 166 -1.92 -7.54 -7.26
N VAL A 167 -1.55 -7.82 -8.49
CA VAL A 167 -0.43 -8.72 -8.81
C VAL A 167 0.55 -8.00 -9.72
N PRO A 168 1.71 -7.56 -9.20
CA PRO A 168 2.78 -7.09 -10.07
C PRO A 168 3.33 -8.28 -10.87
N VAL A 169 3.01 -8.37 -12.16
CA VAL A 169 3.50 -9.45 -13.02
C VAL A 169 4.93 -9.15 -13.44
N ILE A 170 5.86 -9.95 -12.93
CA ILE A 170 7.30 -9.78 -13.13
C ILE A 170 7.84 -10.95 -13.97
N PRO A 171 8.46 -10.68 -15.14
CA PRO A 171 9.05 -11.71 -15.97
C PRO A 171 10.01 -12.62 -15.19
N THR A 172 9.93 -13.92 -15.43
CA THR A 172 10.73 -14.97 -14.80
C THR A 172 10.47 -15.23 -13.30
N PHE A 173 9.64 -14.42 -12.66
CA PHE A 173 9.28 -14.58 -11.26
C PHE A 173 7.88 -15.21 -11.10
N ASN A 174 6.84 -14.52 -11.56
CA ASN A 174 5.45 -14.95 -11.37
C ASN A 174 4.60 -14.87 -12.65
N ASP A 175 5.23 -14.76 -13.82
CA ASP A 175 4.58 -14.60 -15.12
C ASP A 175 4.13 -15.93 -15.77
N THR A 176 4.27 -17.07 -15.04
CA THR A 176 3.81 -18.34 -15.58
C THR A 176 2.28 -18.49 -15.45
N PRO A 177 1.61 -19.16 -16.41
CA PRO A 177 0.17 -19.40 -16.33
C PRO A 177 -0.25 -20.11 -15.04
N GLU A 178 0.54 -21.08 -14.56
CA GLU A 178 0.28 -21.85 -13.35
C GLU A 178 0.29 -20.96 -12.10
N GLU A 179 1.24 -20.03 -12.01
CA GLU A 179 1.35 -19.11 -10.88
C GLU A 179 0.20 -18.09 -10.89
N ILE A 180 -0.10 -17.52 -12.04
CA ILE A 180 -1.24 -16.59 -12.19
C ILE A 180 -2.55 -17.30 -11.86
N GLU A 181 -2.72 -18.56 -12.28
CA GLU A 181 -3.91 -19.35 -11.93
C GLU A 181 -3.98 -19.61 -10.42
N ALA A 182 -2.85 -19.93 -9.77
CA ALA A 182 -2.79 -20.17 -8.33
C ALA A 182 -3.17 -18.89 -7.54
N ILE A 183 -2.63 -17.72 -7.91
CA ILE A 183 -2.99 -16.42 -7.31
C ILE A 183 -4.47 -16.13 -7.55
N SER A 184 -4.97 -16.35 -8.77
CA SER A 184 -6.38 -16.12 -9.12
C SER A 184 -7.33 -17.03 -8.33
N LYS A 185 -6.98 -18.29 -8.11
CA LYS A 185 -7.74 -19.21 -7.26
C LYS A 185 -7.77 -18.74 -5.81
N PHE A 186 -6.62 -18.28 -5.30
CA PHE A 186 -6.55 -17.72 -3.96
C PHE A 186 -7.42 -16.46 -3.84
N ALA A 187 -7.29 -15.51 -4.76
CA ALA A 187 -8.10 -14.28 -4.75
C ALA A 187 -9.61 -14.58 -4.77
N ARG A 188 -10.05 -15.52 -5.62
CA ARG A 188 -11.46 -15.95 -5.67
C ARG A 188 -11.94 -16.69 -4.42
N SER A 189 -11.05 -17.18 -3.58
CA SER A 189 -11.40 -17.82 -2.31
C SER A 189 -11.58 -16.84 -1.16
N LEU A 190 -11.28 -15.56 -1.40
CA LEU A 190 -11.45 -14.48 -0.42
C LEU A 190 -12.87 -13.91 -0.52
N ASP A 191 -13.54 -13.75 0.61
CA ASP A 191 -14.86 -13.14 0.66
C ASP A 191 -14.76 -11.63 0.40
N GLY A 192 -15.63 -11.08 -0.47
CA GLY A 192 -15.68 -9.63 -0.73
C GLY A 192 -14.56 -9.05 -1.61
N VAL A 193 -13.94 -9.88 -2.45
CA VAL A 193 -12.90 -9.47 -3.42
C VAL A 193 -13.45 -9.44 -4.84
#